data_e62059a70190728950ae38891b6f0b2f
#
_entry.id   e62059a70190728950ae38891b6f0b2f
#
_cell.length_a   1.000
_cell.length_b   1.000
_cell.length_c   1.000
_cell.angle_alpha   90.00
_cell.angle_beta   90.00
_cell.angle_gamma   90.00
#
_symmetry.space_group_name_H-M   'P 1'
#
loop_
_entity.id
_entity.type
_entity.pdbx_description
1 polymer ?
#
loop_
_entity_poly.entity_id
_entity_poly.type
_entity_poly.pdbx_seq_one_letter_code
_entity_poly.pdbx_strand_id
1 'polypeptide(L)'
;VPAFLCRQTDLLLAVGASGRVVNVKKGQFLAPSDMGLIVEKVRSTGNDRILLTERGTTFGYQNLVVDLRAIPILRRFGYPVVLDVTHAVQLPGGGGNRSGGQPEFIETLARAGAAAGIDGLFCEVHEDPPRALSDGANALRLDRLPELLSRVMRLSALAREWEEP
;
A
#
# COMPACT_ATOMS: atom_id res chain seq x y z
N VAL A 1 -3.67 -9.70 -2.66
CA VAL A 1 -4.28 -10.21 -1.42
C VAL A 1 -4.64 -9.01 -0.54
N PRO A 2 -5.90 -8.85 -0.14
CA PRO A 2 -6.32 -7.76 0.73
C PRO A 2 -5.72 -7.86 2.14
N ALA A 3 -5.57 -6.70 2.79
CA ALA A 3 -4.86 -6.59 4.07
C ALA A 3 -5.45 -7.48 5.18
N PHE A 4 -6.77 -7.55 5.29
CA PHE A 4 -7.41 -8.40 6.31
C PHE A 4 -7.16 -9.90 6.13
N LEU A 5 -6.86 -10.35 4.92
CA LEU A 5 -6.63 -11.75 4.58
C LEU A 5 -5.14 -12.09 4.41
N CYS A 6 -4.25 -11.17 4.70
CA CYS A 6 -2.81 -11.33 4.45
C CYS A 6 -2.16 -12.49 5.23
N ARG A 7 -2.81 -12.99 6.28
CA ARG A 7 -2.35 -14.14 7.08
C ARG A 7 -3.03 -15.47 6.73
N GLN A 8 -4.03 -15.46 5.85
CA GLN A 8 -4.78 -16.66 5.45
C GLN A 8 -3.86 -17.60 4.65
N THR A 9 -3.41 -18.68 5.26
CA THR A 9 -2.40 -19.58 4.67
C THR A 9 -2.93 -20.25 3.41
N ASP A 10 -4.14 -20.76 3.42
CA ASP A 10 -4.80 -21.39 2.27
C ASP A 10 -4.93 -20.45 1.09
N LEU A 11 -5.35 -19.20 1.33
CA LEU A 11 -5.42 -18.17 0.30
C LEU A 11 -4.03 -17.84 -0.27
N LEU A 12 -3.03 -17.67 0.59
CA LEU A 12 -1.66 -17.35 0.15
C LEU A 12 -1.07 -18.48 -0.70
N LEU A 13 -1.29 -19.74 -0.32
CA LEU A 13 -0.87 -20.88 -1.11
C LEU A 13 -1.62 -20.95 -2.46
N ALA A 14 -2.94 -20.71 -2.46
CA ALA A 14 -3.73 -20.74 -3.67
C ALA A 14 -3.31 -19.63 -4.66
N VAL A 15 -3.12 -18.40 -4.20
CA VAL A 15 -2.67 -17.31 -5.09
C VAL A 15 -1.22 -17.51 -5.54
N GLY A 16 -0.36 -18.05 -4.67
CA GLY A 16 1.00 -18.42 -5.02
C GLY A 16 1.04 -19.46 -6.14
N ALA A 17 0.28 -20.54 -6.01
CA ALA A 17 0.18 -21.62 -6.98
C ALA A 17 -0.39 -21.16 -8.35
N SER A 18 -1.07 -20.00 -8.40
CA SER A 18 -1.55 -19.44 -9.67
C SER A 18 -0.44 -19.05 -10.64
N GLY A 19 0.80 -18.92 -10.16
CA GLY A 19 1.95 -18.46 -10.92
C GLY A 19 1.83 -17.01 -11.43
N ARG A 20 0.88 -16.22 -10.96
CA ARG A 20 0.74 -14.79 -11.26
C ARG A 20 1.60 -13.95 -10.31
N VAL A 21 1.81 -12.67 -10.65
CA VAL A 21 2.36 -11.71 -9.69
C VAL A 21 1.39 -11.56 -8.52
N VAL A 22 1.89 -11.73 -7.30
CA VAL A 22 1.09 -11.68 -6.08
C VAL A 22 1.42 -10.41 -5.31
N ASN A 23 0.52 -9.44 -5.31
CA ASN A 23 0.64 -8.27 -4.44
C ASN A 23 -0.07 -8.55 -3.11
N VAL A 24 0.68 -8.52 -2.00
CA VAL A 24 0.11 -8.71 -0.66
C VAL A 24 0.12 -7.40 0.10
N LYS A 25 -1.08 -6.90 0.43
CA LYS A 25 -1.23 -5.73 1.31
C LYS A 25 -1.00 -6.13 2.76
N LYS A 26 -0.10 -5.42 3.44
CA LYS A 26 0.18 -5.62 4.87
C LYS A 26 -1.08 -5.34 5.69
N GLY A 27 -1.42 -6.24 6.59
CA GLY A 27 -2.51 -6.03 7.54
C GLY A 27 -2.25 -4.83 8.46
N GLN A 28 -3.30 -4.09 8.80
CA GLN A 28 -3.23 -2.94 9.70
C GLN A 28 -2.76 -3.32 11.11
N PHE A 29 -2.83 -4.60 11.44
CA PHE A 29 -2.49 -5.21 12.73
C PHE A 29 -1.10 -5.86 12.74
N LEU A 30 -0.38 -5.87 11.61
CA LEU A 30 0.92 -6.53 11.47
C LEU A 30 2.08 -5.55 11.61
N ALA A 31 3.13 -6.00 12.28
CA ALA A 31 4.44 -5.37 12.14
C ALA A 31 5.00 -5.60 10.71
N PRO A 32 5.74 -4.64 10.14
CA PRO A 32 6.35 -4.84 8.82
C PRO A 32 7.25 -6.07 8.74
N SER A 33 7.96 -6.42 9.81
CA SER A 33 8.81 -7.62 9.91
C SER A 33 8.05 -8.93 9.75
N ASP A 34 6.77 -8.97 10.15
CA ASP A 34 5.96 -10.19 10.09
C ASP A 34 5.56 -10.56 8.65
N MET A 35 5.72 -9.62 7.70
CA MET A 35 5.48 -9.88 6.29
C MET A 35 6.44 -10.93 5.72
N GLY A 36 7.59 -11.18 6.36
CA GLY A 36 8.50 -12.27 5.99
C GLY A 36 7.83 -13.64 5.99
N LEU A 37 7.01 -13.93 7.02
CA LEU A 37 6.26 -15.20 7.10
C LEU A 37 5.23 -15.35 5.96
N ILE A 38 4.69 -14.24 5.48
CA ILE A 38 3.74 -14.21 4.38
C ILE A 38 4.46 -14.47 3.05
N VAL A 39 5.63 -13.84 2.89
CA VAL A 39 6.52 -14.08 1.75
C VAL A 39 6.89 -15.55 1.65
N GLU A 40 7.31 -16.17 2.75
CA GLU A 40 7.67 -17.60 2.81
C GLU A 40 6.52 -18.51 2.35
N LYS A 41 5.28 -18.22 2.75
CA LYS A 41 4.11 -18.98 2.33
C LYS A 41 3.88 -18.90 0.81
N VAL A 42 3.99 -17.72 0.21
CA VAL A 42 3.87 -17.60 -1.24
C VAL A 42 5.03 -18.29 -1.94
N ARG A 43 6.27 -18.10 -1.48
CA ARG A 43 7.47 -18.75 -2.03
C ARG A 43 7.42 -20.28 -1.96
N SER A 44 6.82 -20.85 -0.91
CA SER A 44 6.71 -22.30 -0.77
C SER A 44 5.94 -22.98 -1.91
N THR A 45 5.19 -22.22 -2.70
CA THR A 45 4.52 -22.70 -3.92
C THR A 45 5.40 -22.66 -5.17
N GLY A 46 6.65 -22.21 -5.07
CA GLY A 46 7.54 -21.96 -6.20
C GLY A 46 7.36 -20.61 -6.88
N ASN A 47 6.48 -19.74 -6.36
CA ASN A 47 6.23 -18.41 -6.93
C ASN A 47 7.05 -17.34 -6.20
N ASP A 48 7.97 -16.73 -6.91
CA ASP A 48 8.85 -15.67 -6.41
C ASP A 48 8.48 -14.27 -6.97
N ARG A 49 7.32 -14.14 -7.66
CA ARG A 49 6.81 -12.90 -8.21
C ARG A 49 5.89 -12.21 -7.21
N ILE A 50 6.48 -11.53 -6.24
CA ILE A 50 5.78 -10.94 -5.09
C ILE A 50 5.95 -9.42 -5.09
N LEU A 51 4.91 -8.68 -4.73
CA LEU A 51 4.94 -7.28 -4.34
C LEU A 51 4.42 -7.17 -2.90
N LEU A 52 5.01 -6.29 -2.11
CA LEU A 52 4.57 -6.00 -0.74
C LEU A 52 3.99 -4.59 -0.68
N THR A 53 2.79 -4.45 -0.13
CA THR A 53 2.12 -3.15 -0.06
C THR A 53 1.92 -2.71 1.39
N GLU A 54 2.52 -1.57 1.75
CA GLU A 54 2.19 -0.82 2.96
C GLU A 54 0.89 -0.05 2.73
N ARG A 55 -0.03 -0.04 3.72
CA ARG A 55 -1.33 0.64 3.64
C ARG A 55 -1.80 1.24 4.96
N GLY A 56 -0.88 1.48 5.85
CA GLY A 56 -1.18 1.99 7.18
C GLY A 56 -1.39 0.91 8.23
N THR A 57 -1.23 1.33 9.46
CA THR A 57 -1.37 0.52 10.68
C THR A 57 -2.39 1.19 11.59
N THR A 58 -3.21 0.38 12.27
CA THR A 58 -4.18 0.87 13.25
C THR A 58 -3.46 1.65 14.36
N PHE A 59 -3.94 2.86 14.61
CA PHE A 59 -3.45 3.71 15.70
C PHE A 59 -4.66 4.30 16.44
N GLY A 60 -5.06 3.62 17.51
CA GLY A 60 -6.32 3.90 18.20
C GLY A 60 -7.54 3.39 17.43
N TYR A 61 -8.71 3.93 17.77
CA TYR A 61 -9.97 3.61 17.09
C TYR A 61 -10.14 4.43 15.82
N GLN A 62 -10.65 3.81 14.77
CA GLN A 62 -11.07 4.47 13.53
C GLN A 62 -9.98 5.36 12.89
N ASN A 63 -8.72 5.04 13.12
CA ASN A 63 -7.61 5.79 12.59
C ASN A 63 -6.48 4.89 12.13
N LEU A 64 -5.76 5.33 11.10
CA LEU A 64 -4.58 4.67 10.55
C LEU A 64 -3.44 5.66 10.47
N VAL A 65 -2.22 5.15 10.63
CA VAL A 65 -0.98 5.90 10.39
C VAL A 65 -0.06 5.10 9.50
N VAL A 66 0.74 5.78 8.68
CA VAL A 66 1.81 5.17 7.91
C VAL A 66 3.13 5.35 8.65
N ASP A 67 3.73 4.26 9.05
CA ASP A 67 5.11 4.25 9.52
C ASP A 67 6.05 4.11 8.31
N LEU A 68 6.70 5.18 7.92
CA LEU A 68 7.60 5.16 6.76
C LEU A 68 8.81 4.24 6.95
N ARG A 69 9.17 3.88 8.18
CA ARG A 69 10.19 2.85 8.46
C ARG A 69 9.78 1.48 7.93
N ALA A 70 8.48 1.26 7.70
CA ALA A 70 7.99 0.03 7.08
C ALA A 70 8.60 -0.19 5.70
N ILE A 71 8.86 0.87 4.93
CA ILE A 71 9.38 0.76 3.57
C ILE A 71 10.74 0.05 3.54
N PRO A 72 11.79 0.56 4.21
CA PRO A 72 13.09 -0.13 4.22
C PRO A 72 13.03 -1.51 4.93
N ILE A 73 12.13 -1.72 5.88
CA ILE A 73 11.96 -3.04 6.52
C ILE A 73 11.41 -4.05 5.52
N LEU A 74 10.38 -3.69 4.75
CA LEU A 74 9.79 -4.55 3.73
C LEU A 74 10.76 -4.82 2.57
N ARG A 75 11.56 -3.84 2.17
CA ARG A 75 12.58 -4.01 1.11
C ARG A 75 13.64 -5.06 1.45
N ARG A 76 13.92 -5.30 2.74
CA ARG A 76 14.88 -6.35 3.18
C ARG A 76 14.47 -7.76 2.77
N PHE A 77 13.20 -7.98 2.44
CA PHE A 77 12.75 -9.28 1.90
C PHE A 77 13.09 -9.48 0.43
N GLY A 78 13.68 -8.47 -0.25
CA GLY A 78 14.13 -8.55 -1.64
C GLY A 78 13.01 -8.40 -2.67
N TYR A 79 11.86 -7.83 -2.30
CA TYR A 79 10.71 -7.61 -3.18
C TYR A 79 10.37 -6.14 -3.31
N PRO A 80 9.81 -5.74 -4.47
CA PRO A 80 9.34 -4.37 -4.64
C PRO A 80 8.27 -4.00 -3.60
N VAL A 81 8.37 -2.77 -3.08
CA VAL A 81 7.47 -2.23 -2.07
C VAL A 81 6.57 -1.16 -2.67
N VAL A 82 5.28 -1.33 -2.49
CA VAL A 82 4.23 -0.40 -2.93
C VAL A 82 3.66 0.33 -1.71
N LEU A 83 3.40 1.62 -1.83
CA LEU A 83 2.61 2.37 -0.86
C LEU A 83 1.20 2.59 -1.41
N ASP A 84 0.19 2.13 -0.67
CA ASP A 84 -1.22 2.37 -0.94
C ASP A 84 -1.66 3.63 -0.19
N VAL A 85 -1.72 4.75 -0.92
CA VAL A 85 -2.08 6.06 -0.35
C VAL A 85 -3.59 6.31 -0.26
N THR A 86 -4.39 5.45 -0.88
CA THR A 86 -5.86 5.48 -0.77
C THR A 86 -6.31 4.90 0.56
N HIS A 87 -5.90 3.66 0.81
CA HIS A 87 -6.36 2.95 2.01
C HIS A 87 -5.59 3.39 3.27
N ALA A 88 -4.42 4.00 3.11
CA ALA A 88 -3.68 4.57 4.24
C ALA A 88 -4.35 5.78 4.90
N VAL A 89 -5.24 6.47 4.18
CA VAL A 89 -5.98 7.65 4.69
C VAL A 89 -7.43 7.33 5.04
N GLN A 90 -7.79 6.05 5.09
CA GLN A 90 -9.11 5.64 5.57
C GLN A 90 -9.28 5.93 7.07
N LEU A 91 -10.52 6.27 7.42
CA LEU A 91 -11.02 6.27 8.79
C LEU A 91 -11.99 5.09 8.94
N PRO A 92 -11.51 3.90 9.37
CA PRO A 92 -12.33 2.70 9.42
C PRO A 92 -13.58 2.90 10.28
N GLY A 93 -14.78 2.70 9.70
CA GLY A 93 -16.05 2.93 10.39
C GLY A 93 -16.40 4.41 10.65
N GLY A 94 -15.56 5.36 10.22
CA GLY A 94 -15.79 6.80 10.47
C GLY A 94 -16.98 7.40 9.71
N GLY A 95 -17.52 6.70 8.73
CA GLY A 95 -18.72 7.08 7.97
C GLY A 95 -20.00 6.34 8.38
N GLY A 96 -20.06 5.78 9.58
CA GLY A 96 -21.19 4.98 10.06
C GLY A 96 -21.17 3.57 9.46
N ASN A 97 -21.96 3.31 8.41
CA ASN A 97 -21.99 2.00 7.73
C ASN A 97 -20.92 1.83 6.65
N ARG A 98 -20.02 2.79 6.50
CA ARG A 98 -18.89 2.79 5.55
C ARG A 98 -17.68 3.47 6.17
N SER A 99 -16.51 3.26 5.57
CA SER A 99 -15.29 3.99 5.96
C SER A 99 -15.41 5.47 5.57
N GLY A 100 -14.95 6.35 6.45
CA GLY A 100 -14.60 7.73 6.12
C GLY A 100 -13.20 7.80 5.54
N GLY A 101 -12.71 9.01 5.25
CA GLY A 101 -11.38 9.23 4.73
C GLY A 101 -10.90 10.66 4.80
N GLN A 102 -9.61 10.81 4.54
CA GLN A 102 -8.88 12.07 4.58
C GLN A 102 -8.06 12.23 3.27
N PRO A 103 -8.74 12.35 2.10
CA PRO A 103 -8.08 12.35 0.79
C PRO A 103 -7.10 13.51 0.61
N GLU A 104 -7.21 14.57 1.41
CA GLU A 104 -6.28 15.70 1.46
C GLU A 104 -4.83 15.30 1.79
N PHE A 105 -4.63 14.13 2.44
CA PHE A 105 -3.30 13.63 2.78
C PHE A 105 -2.70 12.67 1.73
N ILE A 106 -3.44 12.30 0.69
CA ILE A 106 -2.94 11.40 -0.37
C ILE A 106 -1.63 11.92 -0.97
N GLU A 107 -1.58 13.18 -1.36
CA GLU A 107 -0.38 13.76 -1.97
C GLU A 107 0.79 13.80 -0.97
N THR A 108 0.53 14.13 0.29
CA THR A 108 1.56 14.16 1.33
C THR A 108 2.19 12.78 1.52
N LEU A 109 1.36 11.73 1.63
CA LEU A 109 1.85 10.37 1.79
C LEU A 109 2.55 9.85 0.53
N ALA A 110 2.04 10.18 -0.67
CA ALA A 110 2.67 9.77 -1.92
C ALA A 110 4.08 10.35 -2.07
N ARG A 111 4.25 11.65 -1.76
CA ARG A 111 5.56 12.31 -1.77
C ARG A 111 6.50 11.74 -0.72
N ALA A 112 6.01 11.55 0.51
CA ALA A 112 6.80 10.98 1.59
C ALA A 112 7.23 9.52 1.27
N GLY A 113 6.34 8.72 0.70
CA GLY A 113 6.65 7.37 0.25
C GLY A 113 7.70 7.35 -0.85
N ALA A 114 7.59 8.25 -1.84
CA ALA A 114 8.60 8.36 -2.90
C ALA A 114 9.99 8.70 -2.34
N ALA A 115 10.05 9.62 -1.38
CA ALA A 115 11.30 9.97 -0.70
C ALA A 115 11.83 8.83 0.19
N ALA A 116 10.94 7.98 0.72
CA ALA A 116 11.32 6.81 1.50
C ALA A 116 11.74 5.60 0.64
N GLY A 117 11.72 5.71 -0.68
CA GLY A 117 12.21 4.68 -1.61
C GLY A 117 11.19 3.59 -1.94
N ILE A 118 9.91 3.91 -2.10
CA ILE A 118 8.93 2.97 -2.65
C ILE A 118 9.22 2.65 -4.11
N ASP A 119 8.91 1.43 -4.54
CA ASP A 119 9.03 0.98 -5.93
C ASP A 119 7.74 1.23 -6.74
N GLY A 120 6.63 1.38 -6.05
CA GLY A 120 5.33 1.62 -6.67
C GLY A 120 4.36 2.40 -5.78
N LEU A 121 3.38 3.03 -6.43
CA LEU A 121 2.27 3.73 -5.79
C LEU A 121 0.96 3.04 -6.16
N PHE A 122 0.13 2.74 -5.16
CA PHE A 122 -1.26 2.36 -5.37
C PHE A 122 -2.15 3.55 -5.01
N CYS A 123 -3.00 3.95 -5.93
CA CYS A 123 -3.94 5.05 -5.72
C CYS A 123 -5.25 4.75 -6.46
N GLU A 124 -6.36 4.76 -5.75
CA GLU A 124 -7.68 4.75 -6.37
C GLU A 124 -8.04 6.14 -6.86
N VAL A 125 -8.54 6.19 -8.09
CA VAL A 125 -8.90 7.45 -8.74
C VAL A 125 -10.31 7.36 -9.31
N HIS A 126 -11.02 8.48 -9.28
CA HIS A 126 -12.36 8.58 -9.86
C HIS A 126 -12.60 9.99 -10.41
N GLU A 127 -13.32 10.12 -11.51
CA GLU A 127 -13.67 11.42 -12.10
C GLU A 127 -14.55 12.27 -11.14
N ASP A 128 -15.42 11.58 -10.38
CA ASP A 128 -16.31 12.17 -9.38
C ASP A 128 -16.34 11.28 -8.12
N PRO A 129 -15.37 11.40 -7.20
CA PRO A 129 -15.23 10.53 -6.03
C PRO A 129 -16.50 10.30 -5.21
N PRO A 130 -17.36 11.31 -4.96
CA PRO A 130 -18.63 11.08 -4.26
C PRO A 130 -19.57 10.07 -4.94
N ARG A 131 -19.41 9.82 -6.24
CA ARG A 131 -20.21 8.87 -7.02
C ARG A 131 -19.54 7.52 -7.21
N ALA A 132 -18.33 7.33 -6.68
CA ALA A 132 -17.63 6.05 -6.74
C ALA A 132 -18.43 4.96 -6.01
N LEU A 133 -18.44 3.75 -6.57
CA LEU A 133 -19.16 2.61 -6.00
C LEU A 133 -18.52 2.11 -4.70
N SER A 134 -17.21 2.30 -4.56
CA SER A 134 -16.44 2.00 -3.34
C SER A 134 -15.38 3.08 -3.13
N ASP A 135 -14.92 3.21 -1.90
CA ASP A 135 -13.77 4.05 -1.50
C ASP A 135 -13.79 5.51 -1.94
N GLY A 136 -14.95 6.04 -2.34
CA GLY A 136 -15.08 7.41 -2.80
C GLY A 136 -14.62 8.47 -1.80
N ALA A 137 -14.72 8.18 -0.49
CA ALA A 137 -14.22 9.06 0.56
C ALA A 137 -12.69 9.21 0.56
N ASN A 138 -11.98 8.28 -0.11
CA ASN A 138 -10.51 8.21 -0.16
C ASN A 138 -9.97 8.27 -1.59
N ALA A 139 -10.84 8.26 -2.60
CA ALA A 139 -10.40 8.30 -3.99
C ALA A 139 -9.85 9.68 -4.35
N LEU A 140 -8.74 9.69 -5.09
CA LEU A 140 -8.22 10.89 -5.70
C LEU A 140 -9.08 11.27 -6.92
N ARG A 141 -9.34 12.56 -7.11
CA ARG A 141 -9.93 13.02 -8.37
C ARG A 141 -8.99 12.73 -9.54
N LEU A 142 -9.53 12.19 -10.62
CA LEU A 142 -8.75 11.79 -11.79
C LEU A 142 -7.94 12.93 -12.39
N ASP A 143 -8.49 14.15 -12.41
CA ASP A 143 -7.82 15.34 -12.93
C ASP A 143 -6.57 15.76 -12.12
N ARG A 144 -6.43 15.30 -10.87
CA ARG A 144 -5.25 15.56 -10.02
C ARG A 144 -4.13 14.53 -10.21
N LEU A 145 -4.42 13.40 -10.82
CA LEU A 145 -3.47 12.29 -10.97
C LEU A 145 -2.20 12.68 -11.76
N PRO A 146 -2.27 13.38 -12.90
CA PRO A 146 -1.07 13.73 -13.67
C PRO A 146 -0.06 14.56 -12.88
N GLU A 147 -0.55 15.55 -12.11
CA GLU A 147 0.28 16.39 -11.27
C GLU A 147 0.91 15.60 -10.13
N LEU A 148 0.14 14.75 -9.46
CA LEU A 148 0.63 13.85 -8.41
C LEU A 148 1.75 12.97 -8.92
N LEU A 149 1.54 12.28 -10.07
CA LEU A 149 2.54 11.40 -10.65
C LEU A 149 3.82 12.14 -11.04
N SER A 150 3.71 13.33 -11.63
CA SER A 150 4.87 14.15 -11.98
C SER A 150 5.73 14.46 -10.74
N ARG A 151 5.09 14.84 -9.63
CA ARG A 151 5.80 15.14 -8.37
C ARG A 151 6.44 13.90 -7.75
N VAL A 152 5.69 12.79 -7.70
CA VAL A 152 6.16 11.51 -7.15
C VAL A 152 7.37 10.98 -7.96
N MET A 153 7.29 10.99 -9.29
CA MET A 153 8.39 10.52 -10.15
C MET A 153 9.66 11.34 -9.97
N ARG A 154 9.55 12.67 -9.85
CA ARG A 154 10.72 13.54 -9.60
C ARG A 154 11.37 13.25 -8.25
N LEU A 155 10.57 13.06 -7.20
CA LEU A 155 11.08 12.70 -5.88
C LEU A 155 11.70 11.30 -5.88
N SER A 156 11.08 10.34 -6.54
CA SER A 156 11.61 8.98 -6.66
C SER A 156 12.94 8.97 -7.42
N ALA A 157 13.10 9.76 -8.48
CA ALA A 157 14.36 9.88 -9.19
C ALA A 157 15.46 10.42 -8.28
N LEU A 158 15.18 11.50 -7.55
CA LEU A 158 16.13 12.09 -6.61
C LEU A 158 16.48 11.14 -5.46
N ALA A 159 15.51 10.42 -4.90
CA ALA A 159 15.76 9.46 -3.83
C ALA A 159 16.69 8.33 -4.26
N ARG A 160 16.55 7.86 -5.51
CA ARG A 160 17.42 6.80 -6.08
C ARG A 160 18.87 7.24 -6.28
N GLU A 161 19.12 8.53 -6.48
CA GLU A 161 20.50 9.05 -6.55
C GLU A 161 21.24 8.93 -5.22
N TRP A 162 20.52 8.81 -4.12
CA TRP A 162 21.05 8.67 -2.75
C TRP A 162 21.08 7.23 -2.23
N GLU A 163 20.50 6.29 -2.98
CA GLU A 163 20.64 4.87 -2.65
C GLU A 163 22.08 4.46 -3.01
N GLU A 164 22.88 4.09 -2.02
CA GLU A 164 24.21 3.50 -2.27
C GLU A 164 24.05 2.19 -3.04
N PRO A 165 24.95 1.90 -3.99
CA PRO A 165 24.92 0.69 -4.82
C PRO A 165 25.07 -0.60 -3.99
#